data_21f027c7d31ee3b3d84537d9a0dd27c6
#
_entry.id   21f027c7d31ee3b3d84537d9a0dd27c6
#
_cell.length_a   1.000
_cell.length_b   1.000
_cell.length_c   1.000
_cell.angle_alpha   90.00
_cell.angle_beta   90.00
_cell.angle_gamma   90.00
#
_symmetry.space_group_name_H-M   'P 1'
#
loop_
_entity.id
_entity.type
_entity.pdbx_description
1 polymer ?
#
loop_
_entity_poly.entity_id
_entity_poly.type
_entity_poly.pdbx_seq_one_letter_code
_entity_poly.pdbx_strand_id
1 'polypeptide(L)'
;AVLKVLRKEWEMATGDLREACGFKDKKDLTKALDELQLRMKVVPQEALYVPKFTYIWTLAEARFPSEIKIKMKRDDAMRELARTYLQMCGMTLLGELSGKFGLNRKEAGKANHELVDEGFAERVERGVYRLAGI
;
A
#
# COMPACT_ATOMS: atom_id res chain seq x y z
N ALA A 1 8.53 2.37 17.54
CA ALA A 1 7.53 2.84 18.52
C ALA A 1 6.11 2.48 18.11
N VAL A 2 5.64 2.93 16.94
CA VAL A 2 4.26 2.71 16.47
C VAL A 2 3.88 1.23 16.45
N LEU A 3 4.67 0.38 15.82
CA LEU A 3 4.38 -1.06 15.71
C LEU A 3 4.32 -1.72 17.10
N LYS A 4 5.19 -1.31 18.00
CA LYS A 4 5.24 -1.86 19.37
C LYS A 4 3.96 -1.53 20.14
N VAL A 5 3.49 -0.29 20.03
CA VAL A 5 2.26 0.16 20.68
C VAL A 5 1.04 -0.58 20.11
N LEU A 6 0.94 -0.68 18.79
CA LEU A 6 -0.19 -1.34 18.14
C LEU A 6 -0.21 -2.87 18.36
N ARG A 7 0.93 -3.50 18.55
CA ARG A 7 0.99 -4.92 18.95
C ARG A 7 0.39 -5.15 20.32
N LYS A 8 0.56 -4.19 21.23
CA LYS A 8 0.05 -4.27 22.60
C LYS A 8 -1.42 -3.88 22.70
N GLU A 9 -1.82 -2.80 22.03
CA GLU A 9 -3.15 -2.18 22.19
C GLU A 9 -4.15 -2.54 21.10
N TRP A 10 -3.74 -3.28 20.06
CA TRP A 10 -4.54 -3.70 18.89
C TRP A 10 -4.91 -2.58 17.94
N GLU A 11 -5.57 -1.52 18.45
CA GLU A 11 -5.96 -0.37 17.66
C GLU A 11 -5.89 0.89 18.53
N MET A 12 -5.68 2.04 17.88
CA MET A 12 -5.54 3.30 18.60
C MET A 12 -5.80 4.49 17.69
N ALA A 13 -6.50 5.50 18.21
CA ALA A 13 -6.70 6.78 17.54
C ALA A 13 -5.38 7.53 17.38
N THR A 14 -5.29 8.39 16.37
CA THR A 14 -4.07 9.13 16.03
C THR A 14 -3.50 9.91 17.21
N GLY A 15 -4.34 10.63 17.95
CA GLY A 15 -3.89 11.42 19.10
C GLY A 15 -3.32 10.54 20.23
N ASP A 16 -4.02 9.48 20.55
CA ASP A 16 -3.61 8.54 21.60
C ASP A 16 -2.33 7.80 21.19
N LEU A 17 -2.20 7.45 19.92
CA LEU A 17 -1.00 6.82 19.37
C LEU A 17 0.21 7.74 19.47
N ARG A 18 0.02 9.04 19.22
CA ARG A 18 1.09 10.03 19.38
C ARG A 18 1.60 10.07 20.81
N GLU A 19 0.71 10.13 21.79
CA GLU A 19 1.05 10.14 23.21
C GLU A 19 1.74 8.85 23.65
N ALA A 20 1.17 7.70 23.27
CA ALA A 20 1.71 6.40 23.62
C ALA A 20 3.11 6.16 23.03
N CYS A 21 3.40 6.71 21.86
CA CYS A 21 4.72 6.63 21.23
C CYS A 21 5.72 7.66 21.75
N GLY A 22 5.24 8.67 22.49
CA GLY A 22 6.09 9.75 23.01
C GLY A 22 6.51 10.78 21.98
N PHE A 23 5.80 10.89 20.86
CA PHE A 23 6.08 11.94 19.86
C PHE A 23 5.57 13.29 20.34
N LYS A 24 6.46 14.26 20.42
CA LYS A 24 6.13 15.64 20.78
C LYS A 24 5.45 16.35 19.62
N ASP A 25 5.95 16.15 18.41
CA ASP A 25 5.43 16.77 17.20
C ASP A 25 4.52 15.80 16.44
N LYS A 26 3.37 16.29 16.03
CA LYS A 26 2.42 15.57 15.19
C LYS A 26 3.04 15.15 13.84
N LYS A 27 3.97 15.95 13.32
CA LYS A 27 4.66 15.65 12.06
C LYS A 27 5.47 14.36 12.12
N ASP A 28 6.12 14.09 13.25
CA ASP A 28 6.94 12.89 13.43
C ASP A 28 6.08 11.63 13.39
N LEU A 29 4.91 11.66 14.02
CA LEU A 29 3.95 10.56 13.93
C LEU A 29 3.43 10.39 12.50
N THR A 30 3.03 11.48 11.84
CA THR A 30 2.52 11.44 10.47
C THR A 30 3.55 10.80 9.54
N LYS A 31 4.81 11.21 9.65
CA LYS A 31 5.91 10.64 8.85
C LYS A 31 6.07 9.14 9.10
N ALA A 32 6.02 8.73 10.37
CA ALA A 32 6.14 7.32 10.73
C ALA A 32 4.97 6.49 10.18
N LEU A 33 3.74 7.01 10.29
CA LEU A 33 2.54 6.34 9.75
C LEU A 33 2.58 6.24 8.22
N ASP A 34 2.99 7.30 7.53
CA ASP A 34 3.11 7.29 6.08
C ASP A 34 4.10 6.22 5.60
N GLU A 35 5.25 6.12 6.25
CA GLU A 35 6.24 5.09 5.95
C GLU A 35 5.71 3.68 6.21
N LEU A 36 5.03 3.48 7.35
CA LEU A 36 4.48 2.16 7.70
C LEU A 36 3.29 1.77 6.81
N GLN A 37 2.50 2.72 6.35
CA GLN A 37 1.44 2.48 5.36
C GLN A 37 2.05 2.06 4.02
N LEU A 38 3.06 2.77 3.55
CA LEU A 38 3.75 2.44 2.30
C LEU A 38 4.31 1.02 2.33
N ARG A 39 4.79 0.58 3.49
CA ARG A 39 5.31 -0.78 3.72
C ARG A 39 4.23 -1.81 4.03
N MET A 40 2.96 -1.43 3.98
CA MET A 40 1.82 -2.29 4.30
C MET A 40 1.87 -2.89 5.72
N LYS A 41 2.38 -2.14 6.69
CA LYS A 41 2.47 -2.58 8.10
C LYS A 41 1.31 -2.10 8.94
N VAL A 42 0.78 -0.91 8.66
CA VAL A 42 -0.37 -0.34 9.36
C VAL A 42 -1.43 0.10 8.38
N VAL A 43 -2.68 0.04 8.80
CA VAL A 43 -3.83 0.48 8.02
C VAL A 43 -4.83 1.18 8.93
N PRO A 44 -5.67 2.10 8.41
CA PRO A 44 -6.82 2.59 9.14
C PRO A 44 -7.83 1.47 9.37
N GLN A 45 -8.26 1.27 10.61
CA GLN A 45 -9.32 0.34 10.97
C GLN A 45 -10.69 0.96 10.71
N GLU A 46 -10.86 2.20 11.14
CA GLU A 46 -12.05 3.00 10.89
C GLU A 46 -11.73 4.49 10.95
N ALA A 47 -12.66 5.30 10.52
CA ALA A 47 -12.59 6.75 10.64
C ALA A 47 -13.71 7.24 11.57
N LEU A 48 -13.35 8.06 12.55
CA LEU A 48 -14.30 8.73 13.42
C LEU A 48 -14.46 10.19 12.97
N TYR A 49 -15.69 10.68 12.98
CA TYR A 49 -16.01 12.04 12.53
C TYR A 49 -16.42 12.99 13.67
N VAL A 50 -16.74 12.43 14.83
CA VAL A 50 -17.18 13.19 16.00
C VAL A 50 -16.27 12.86 17.18
N PRO A 51 -15.76 13.87 17.92
CA PRO A 51 -15.96 15.33 17.78
C PRO A 51 -15.24 15.95 16.59
N LYS A 52 -14.23 15.30 16.05
CA LYS A 52 -13.50 15.71 14.83
C LYS A 52 -12.97 14.50 14.11
N PHE A 53 -12.67 14.66 12.83
CA PHE A 53 -12.13 13.59 12.02
C PHE A 53 -10.81 13.03 12.59
N THR A 54 -10.74 11.71 12.74
CA THR A 54 -9.51 10.98 13.08
C THR A 54 -9.60 9.56 12.59
N TYR A 55 -8.44 8.95 12.30
CA TYR A 55 -8.35 7.52 12.02
C TYR A 55 -8.07 6.74 13.30
N ILE A 56 -8.64 5.55 13.37
CA ILE A 56 -8.24 4.50 14.31
C ILE A 56 -7.28 3.59 13.53
N TRP A 57 -6.05 3.45 14.02
CA TRP A 57 -4.98 2.70 13.37
C TRP A 57 -4.87 1.30 13.92
N THR A 58 -4.55 0.33 13.08
CA THR A 58 -4.27 -1.05 13.46
C THR A 58 -3.15 -1.62 12.61
N LEU A 59 -2.62 -2.77 13.02
CA LEU A 59 -1.66 -3.51 12.20
C LEU A 59 -2.37 -4.16 11.01
N ALA A 60 -1.72 -4.14 9.84
CA ALA A 60 -2.25 -4.82 8.66
C ALA A 60 -2.45 -6.31 8.90
N GLU A 61 -1.54 -6.96 9.63
CA GLU A 61 -1.63 -8.37 9.99
C GLU A 61 -2.83 -8.69 10.91
N ALA A 62 -3.28 -7.72 11.72
CA ALA A 62 -4.45 -7.87 12.56
C ALA A 62 -5.75 -7.75 11.77
N ARG A 63 -5.78 -6.84 10.78
CA ARG A 63 -6.96 -6.62 9.95
C ARG A 63 -7.12 -7.66 8.84
N PHE A 64 -6.00 -8.10 8.26
CA PHE A 64 -5.98 -9.02 7.13
C PHE A 64 -5.13 -10.26 7.44
N PRO A 65 -5.46 -11.04 8.50
CA PRO A 65 -4.62 -12.13 8.94
C PRO A 65 -4.45 -13.25 7.91
N SER A 66 -5.49 -13.54 7.15
CA SER A 66 -5.46 -14.59 6.11
C SER A 66 -4.64 -14.17 4.91
N GLU A 67 -4.84 -12.94 4.46
CA GLU A 67 -4.19 -12.38 3.27
C GLU A 67 -2.67 -12.22 3.49
N ILE A 68 -2.27 -11.78 4.68
CA ILE A 68 -0.86 -11.57 5.02
C ILE A 68 -0.09 -12.88 5.15
N LYS A 69 -0.77 -13.97 5.49
CA LYS A 69 -0.16 -15.31 5.57
C LYS A 69 0.09 -15.96 4.22
N ILE A 70 -0.51 -15.47 3.16
CA ILE A 70 -0.31 -15.99 1.81
C ILE A 70 1.14 -15.73 1.41
N LYS A 71 1.88 -16.81 1.14
CA LYS A 71 3.24 -16.72 0.65
C LYS A 71 3.21 -16.68 -0.88
N MET A 72 3.86 -15.69 -1.45
CA MET A 72 3.92 -15.48 -2.88
C MET A 72 5.36 -15.16 -3.29
N LYS A 73 5.81 -15.70 -4.42
CA LYS A 73 7.11 -15.35 -4.98
C LYS A 73 7.10 -13.86 -5.36
N ARG A 74 8.26 -13.22 -5.25
CA ARG A 74 8.37 -11.78 -5.51
C ARG A 74 7.85 -11.39 -6.90
N ASP A 75 8.20 -12.11 -7.93
CA ASP A 75 7.75 -11.83 -9.31
C ASP A 75 6.23 -11.97 -9.45
N ASP A 76 5.65 -12.98 -8.83
CA ASP A 76 4.19 -13.18 -8.82
C ASP A 76 3.48 -12.05 -8.05
N ALA A 77 4.05 -11.63 -6.91
CA ALA A 77 3.53 -10.51 -6.13
C ALA A 77 3.58 -9.19 -6.92
N MET A 78 4.69 -8.95 -7.62
CA MET A 78 4.82 -7.77 -8.49
C MET A 78 3.78 -7.75 -9.60
N ARG A 79 3.56 -8.90 -10.24
CA ARG A 79 2.55 -9.03 -11.30
C ARG A 79 1.14 -8.78 -10.76
N GLU A 80 0.80 -9.35 -9.61
CA GLU A 80 -0.52 -9.13 -8.99
C GLU A 80 -0.72 -7.68 -8.54
N LEU A 81 0.33 -7.04 -8.04
CA LEU A 81 0.27 -5.62 -7.70
C LEU A 81 0.05 -4.76 -8.95
N ALA A 82 0.77 -5.05 -10.03
CA ALA A 82 0.59 -4.37 -11.31
C ALA A 82 -0.81 -4.57 -11.88
N ARG A 83 -1.34 -5.79 -11.79
CA ARG A 83 -2.71 -6.13 -12.21
C ARG A 83 -3.74 -5.32 -11.45
N THR A 84 -3.66 -5.32 -10.12
CA THR A 84 -4.59 -4.58 -9.26
C THR A 84 -4.53 -3.09 -9.53
N TYR A 85 -3.32 -2.55 -9.67
CA TYR A 85 -3.14 -1.12 -9.94
C TYR A 85 -3.75 -0.75 -11.30
N LEU A 86 -3.50 -1.54 -12.34
CA LEU A 86 -4.04 -1.29 -13.67
C LEU A 86 -5.57 -1.41 -13.70
N GLN A 87 -6.14 -2.35 -12.96
CA GLN A 87 -7.60 -2.46 -12.80
C GLN A 87 -8.20 -1.19 -12.18
N MET A 88 -7.52 -0.61 -11.21
CA MET A 88 -8.00 0.60 -10.54
C MET A 88 -7.87 1.85 -11.41
N CYS A 89 -6.78 1.96 -12.15
CA CYS A 89 -6.44 3.18 -12.91
C CYS A 89 -6.85 3.12 -14.37
N GLY A 90 -7.01 1.93 -14.95
CA GLY A 90 -7.30 1.72 -16.36
C GLY A 90 -6.09 1.88 -17.29
N MET A 91 -5.16 2.74 -16.93
CA MET A 91 -3.93 3.01 -17.68
C MET A 91 -2.83 3.47 -16.73
N THR A 92 -1.59 3.11 -17.02
CA THR A 92 -0.40 3.54 -16.27
C THR A 92 0.62 4.18 -17.19
N LEU A 93 1.33 5.18 -16.70
CA LEU A 93 2.38 5.90 -17.41
C LEU A 93 3.77 5.37 -17.09
N LEU A 94 4.77 5.85 -17.83
CA LEU A 94 6.16 5.48 -17.62
C LEU A 94 6.62 5.72 -16.17
N GLY A 95 7.05 4.65 -15.51
CA GLY A 95 7.57 4.74 -14.14
C GLY A 95 6.52 4.94 -13.05
N GLU A 96 5.24 4.96 -13.41
CA GLU A 96 4.15 5.23 -12.45
C GLU A 96 4.04 4.14 -11.39
N LEU A 97 4.00 2.86 -11.78
CA LEU A 97 3.90 1.75 -10.83
C LEU A 97 5.08 1.75 -9.85
N SER A 98 6.30 1.87 -10.36
CA SER A 98 7.50 1.89 -9.50
C SER A 98 7.53 3.11 -8.58
N GLY A 99 7.14 4.27 -9.08
CA GLY A 99 7.09 5.51 -8.30
C GLY A 99 6.06 5.49 -7.19
N LYS A 100 4.86 4.99 -7.46
CA LYS A 100 3.77 4.94 -6.48
C LYS A 100 4.05 3.99 -5.32
N PHE A 101 4.71 2.87 -5.57
CA PHE A 101 4.94 1.83 -4.57
C PHE A 101 6.40 1.70 -4.13
N GLY A 102 7.28 2.59 -4.58
CA GLY A 102 8.70 2.53 -4.23
C GLY A 102 9.40 1.27 -4.73
N LEU A 103 9.00 0.77 -5.90
CA LEU A 103 9.51 -0.48 -6.45
C LEU A 103 10.70 -0.26 -7.39
N ASN A 104 11.48 -1.32 -7.61
CA ASN A 104 12.51 -1.34 -8.62
C ASN A 104 11.88 -1.21 -10.02
N ARG A 105 12.41 -0.32 -10.85
CA ARG A 105 11.88 -0.05 -12.21
C ARG A 105 11.90 -1.26 -13.11
N LYS A 106 12.95 -2.07 -13.05
CA LYS A 106 13.05 -3.31 -13.84
C LYS A 106 11.99 -4.32 -13.47
N GLU A 107 11.78 -4.52 -12.16
CA GLU A 107 10.79 -5.46 -11.66
C GLU A 107 9.36 -5.00 -12.00
N ALA A 108 9.07 -3.72 -11.84
CA ALA A 108 7.78 -3.16 -12.20
C ALA A 108 7.51 -3.25 -13.71
N GLY A 109 8.52 -2.94 -14.53
CA GLY A 109 8.44 -3.07 -15.98
C GLY A 109 8.21 -4.50 -16.43
N LYS A 110 8.94 -5.44 -15.84
CA LYS A 110 8.76 -6.87 -16.09
C LYS A 110 7.34 -7.33 -15.77
N ALA A 111 6.80 -6.89 -14.63
CA ALA A 111 5.42 -7.22 -14.24
C ALA A 111 4.41 -6.71 -15.26
N ASN A 112 4.54 -5.47 -15.72
CA ASN A 112 3.68 -4.93 -16.77
C ASN A 112 3.80 -5.70 -18.09
N HIS A 113 5.01 -6.08 -18.49
CA HIS A 113 5.21 -6.91 -19.70
C HIS A 113 4.55 -8.27 -19.57
N GLU A 114 4.63 -8.91 -18.42
CA GLU A 114 3.96 -10.19 -18.18
C GLU A 114 2.44 -10.06 -18.31
N LEU A 115 1.85 -8.95 -17.88
CA LEU A 115 0.42 -8.67 -18.05
C LEU A 115 0.05 -8.51 -19.54
N VAL A 116 0.93 -7.95 -20.35
CA VAL A 116 0.74 -7.85 -21.80
C VAL A 116 0.80 -9.27 -22.42
N ASP A 117 1.76 -10.08 -22.01
CA ASP A 117 1.90 -11.47 -22.50
C ASP A 117 0.67 -12.32 -22.16
N GLU A 118 0.05 -12.09 -21.00
CA GLU A 118 -1.19 -12.76 -20.60
C GLU A 118 -2.42 -12.29 -21.39
N GLY A 119 -2.34 -11.16 -22.10
CA GLY A 119 -3.49 -10.54 -22.73
C GLY A 119 -4.35 -9.69 -21.78
N PHE A 120 -3.93 -9.49 -20.54
CA PHE A 120 -4.60 -8.64 -19.55
C PHE A 120 -4.41 -7.16 -19.84
N ALA A 121 -3.24 -6.78 -20.34
CA ALA A 121 -2.87 -5.41 -20.66
C ALA A 121 -2.44 -5.26 -22.11
N GLU A 122 -2.52 -4.04 -22.62
CA GLU A 122 -1.97 -3.64 -23.91
C GLU A 122 -0.90 -2.58 -23.70
N ARG A 123 0.21 -2.71 -24.42
CA ARG A 123 1.24 -1.67 -24.45
C ARG A 123 0.85 -0.63 -25.50
N VAL A 124 0.59 0.60 -25.06
CA VAL A 124 0.23 1.71 -25.96
C VAL A 124 1.48 2.34 -26.56
N GLU A 125 2.46 2.60 -25.72
CA GLU A 125 3.78 3.11 -26.10
C GLU A 125 4.79 2.73 -25.02
N ARG A 126 6.02 3.20 -25.12
CA ARG A 126 7.07 2.87 -24.15
C ARG A 126 6.66 3.24 -22.73
N GLY A 127 6.54 2.22 -21.87
CA GLY A 127 6.20 2.40 -20.45
C GLY A 127 4.74 2.75 -20.18
N VAL A 128 3.89 2.80 -21.21
CA VAL A 128 2.47 3.08 -21.08
C VAL A 128 1.64 1.83 -21.35
N TYR A 129 0.86 1.43 -20.36
CA TYR A 129 0.04 0.24 -20.39
C TYR A 129 -1.42 0.57 -20.06
N ARG A 130 -2.34 -0.13 -20.71
CA ARG A 130 -3.77 0.00 -20.41
C ARG A 130 -4.42 -1.37 -20.31
N LEU A 131 -5.60 -1.42 -19.70
CA LEU A 131 -6.40 -2.65 -19.69
C LEU A 131 -6.75 -3.05 -21.12
N ALA A 132 -6.63 -4.33 -21.43
CA ALA A 132 -7.06 -4.85 -22.72
C ALA A 132 -8.59 -4.74 -22.86
N GLY A 133 -9.05 -4.43 -24.06
CA GLY A 133 -10.48 -4.39 -24.35
C GLY A 133 -11.24 -3.12 -23.93
N ILE A 134 -10.52 -2.08 -23.53
CA ILE A 134 -11.18 -0.79 -23.25
C ILE A 134 -10.87 0.27 -24.31
#